data_445bca73d3eda55caad556a9724e6e80
#
_entry.id   445bca73d3eda55caad556a9724e6e80
#
_cell.length_a   1.000
_cell.length_b   1.000
_cell.length_c   1.000
_cell.angle_alpha   90.00
_cell.angle_beta   90.00
_cell.angle_gamma   90.00
#
_symmetry.space_group_name_H-M   'P 1'
#
loop_
_entity.id
_entity.type
_entity.pdbx_description
1 polymer ?
#
loop_
_entity_poly.entity_id
_entity_poly.type
_entity_poly.pdbx_seq_one_letter_code
_entity_poly.pdbx_strand_id
1 'polypeptide(L)'
;DSQGIAILDVKLHHCGGMGVIAQRSRDIGIERMEVVPAPGKKRMISITADATHFSNCGGQIRLIDCTFENQKDDASNIHGLYMPVDTIFDRERIWVRWGHSGQYGTDFLVPGMAVEIVDNHTLEAYARRIVAKVERFNKEYSAVTFTEPLPENIRPGHLIAADEPGPDVHISGCRMSGNRARGL
;
A
#
# COMPACT_ATOMS: atom_id res chain seq x y z
N ASP A 1 -11.74 1.72 -0.19
CA ASP A 1 -12.16 0.32 0.01
C ASP A 1 -13.14 -0.07 -1.09
N SER A 2 -12.68 -0.82 -2.07
CA SER A 2 -13.50 -1.31 -3.18
C SER A 2 -13.23 -2.78 -3.41
N GLN A 3 -14.19 -3.49 -4.00
CA GLN A 3 -14.05 -4.90 -4.32
C GLN A 3 -14.57 -5.20 -5.72
N GLY A 4 -13.95 -6.18 -6.40
CA GLY A 4 -14.37 -6.63 -7.72
C GLY A 4 -14.13 -5.57 -8.81
N ILE A 5 -12.93 -4.97 -8.83
CA ILE A 5 -12.57 -3.92 -9.79
C ILE A 5 -11.99 -4.54 -11.05
N ALA A 6 -12.46 -4.10 -12.22
CA ALA A 6 -11.89 -4.44 -13.50
C ALA A 6 -11.46 -3.18 -14.27
N ILE A 7 -10.22 -3.15 -14.74
CA ILE A 7 -9.66 -2.13 -15.62
C ILE A 7 -9.25 -2.82 -16.92
N LEU A 8 -9.93 -2.53 -18.01
CA LEU A 8 -9.78 -3.22 -19.26
C LEU A 8 -9.45 -2.24 -20.40
N ASP A 9 -8.49 -2.59 -21.25
CA ASP A 9 -8.17 -1.87 -22.49
C ASP A 9 -7.87 -0.36 -22.30
N VAL A 10 -7.17 -0.01 -21.21
CA VAL A 10 -6.84 1.38 -20.87
C VAL A 10 -5.44 1.74 -21.36
N LYS A 11 -5.29 2.90 -22.01
CA LYS A 11 -4.00 3.48 -22.38
C LYS A 11 -3.73 4.76 -21.61
N LEU A 12 -2.62 4.77 -20.89
CA LEU A 12 -2.15 5.91 -20.12
C LEU A 12 -0.79 6.38 -20.66
N HIS A 13 -0.77 7.53 -21.30
CA HIS A 13 0.43 8.07 -21.91
C HIS A 13 1.13 9.12 -21.06
N HIS A 14 0.43 9.72 -20.11
CA HIS A 14 0.97 10.77 -19.27
C HIS A 14 0.18 10.92 -17.96
N CYS A 15 0.95 10.99 -16.86
CA CYS A 15 0.41 11.29 -15.53
C CYS A 15 1.53 11.92 -14.69
N GLY A 16 1.16 12.86 -13.83
CA GLY A 16 2.08 13.52 -12.88
C GLY A 16 2.34 12.74 -11.60
N GLY A 17 1.91 11.48 -11.53
CA GLY A 17 2.07 10.60 -10.38
C GLY A 17 2.01 9.14 -10.80
N MET A 18 1.43 8.29 -9.99
CA MET A 18 1.17 6.87 -10.28
C MET A 18 0.03 6.70 -11.28
N GLY A 19 0.09 5.64 -12.09
CA GLY A 19 -0.94 5.34 -13.08
C GLY A 19 -2.21 4.81 -12.45
N VAL A 20 -2.10 3.77 -11.65
CA VAL A 20 -3.19 3.20 -10.85
C VAL A 20 -2.76 3.15 -9.39
N ILE A 21 -3.59 3.64 -8.50
CA ILE A 21 -3.41 3.51 -7.05
C ILE A 21 -4.61 2.76 -6.49
N ALA A 22 -4.36 1.64 -5.84
CA ALA A 22 -5.36 0.91 -5.08
C ALA A 22 -4.92 0.79 -3.62
N GLN A 23 -5.82 1.14 -2.70
CA GLN A 23 -5.57 1.06 -1.26
C GLN A 23 -6.71 0.30 -0.60
N ARG A 24 -6.38 -0.69 0.25
CA ARG A 24 -7.34 -1.50 1.00
C ARG A 24 -8.50 -2.05 0.14
N SER A 25 -8.20 -2.33 -1.13
CA SER A 25 -9.17 -2.84 -2.10
C SER A 25 -8.92 -4.32 -2.36
N ARG A 26 -9.94 -5.04 -2.83
CA ARG A 26 -9.88 -6.49 -3.02
C ARG A 26 -10.32 -6.88 -4.42
N ASP A 27 -9.76 -7.99 -4.91
CA ASP A 27 -10.17 -8.62 -6.18
C ASP A 27 -10.09 -7.64 -7.36
N ILE A 28 -8.85 -7.29 -7.73
CA ILE A 28 -8.55 -6.28 -8.75
C ILE A 28 -7.97 -6.98 -9.98
N GLY A 29 -8.64 -6.82 -11.11
CA GLY A 29 -8.17 -7.27 -12.43
C GLY A 29 -7.79 -6.08 -13.31
N ILE A 30 -6.61 -6.12 -13.90
CA ILE A 30 -6.15 -5.16 -14.91
C ILE A 30 -5.72 -5.97 -16.14
N GLU A 31 -6.38 -5.74 -17.26
CA GLU A 31 -6.11 -6.48 -18.49
C GLU A 31 -5.89 -5.54 -19.67
N ARG A 32 -4.87 -5.81 -20.47
CA ARG A 32 -4.49 -5.06 -21.67
C ARG A 32 -4.33 -3.55 -21.40
N MET A 33 -3.83 -3.21 -20.21
CA MET A 33 -3.49 -1.82 -19.87
C MET A 33 -2.10 -1.49 -20.42
N GLU A 34 -2.00 -0.36 -21.07
CA GLU A 34 -0.74 0.20 -21.54
C GLU A 34 -0.39 1.49 -20.79
N VAL A 35 0.75 1.49 -20.09
CA VAL A 35 1.36 2.71 -19.54
C VAL A 35 2.65 2.95 -20.31
N VAL A 36 2.57 3.71 -21.39
CA VAL A 36 3.65 3.88 -22.37
C VAL A 36 3.75 5.34 -22.83
N PRO A 37 4.91 5.83 -23.26
CA PRO A 37 5.01 7.15 -23.87
C PRO A 37 4.09 7.29 -25.08
N ALA A 38 3.51 8.47 -25.26
CA ALA A 38 2.61 8.71 -26.41
C ALA A 38 3.34 8.54 -27.76
N PRO A 39 2.81 7.71 -28.67
CA PRO A 39 3.40 7.52 -30.00
C PRO A 39 3.56 8.87 -30.75
N GLY A 40 4.66 9.03 -31.46
CA GLY A 40 4.93 10.23 -32.25
C GLY A 40 5.24 11.50 -31.44
N LYS A 41 5.30 11.43 -30.12
CA LYS A 41 5.73 12.52 -29.25
C LYS A 41 7.18 12.32 -28.80
N LYS A 42 7.91 13.41 -28.61
CA LYS A 42 9.31 13.36 -28.12
C LYS A 42 9.38 13.21 -26.61
N ARG A 43 8.51 12.39 -26.03
CA ARG A 43 8.55 12.09 -24.59
C ARG A 43 9.37 10.84 -24.33
N MET A 44 10.29 10.93 -23.38
CA MET A 44 11.14 9.81 -22.96
C MET A 44 10.47 8.98 -21.87
N ILE A 45 9.54 9.56 -21.11
CA ILE A 45 8.86 8.91 -19.99
C ILE A 45 7.35 8.90 -20.21
N SER A 46 6.69 7.86 -19.73
CA SER A 46 5.23 7.77 -19.65
C SER A 46 4.71 8.56 -18.45
N ILE A 47 5.01 8.12 -17.25
CA ILE A 47 4.52 8.71 -15.99
C ILE A 47 5.66 8.92 -15.00
N THR A 48 5.42 9.70 -13.93
CA THR A 48 6.49 10.13 -13.02
C THR A 48 6.65 9.27 -11.76
N ALA A 49 5.82 8.25 -11.58
CA ALA A 49 5.90 7.28 -10.49
C ALA A 49 5.52 5.88 -11.00
N ASP A 50 5.02 4.97 -10.16
CA ASP A 50 4.68 3.59 -10.49
C ASP A 50 3.56 3.50 -11.54
N ALA A 51 3.64 2.52 -12.45
CA ALA A 51 2.52 2.27 -13.36
C ALA A 51 1.30 1.74 -12.59
N THR A 52 1.50 0.82 -11.65
CA THR A 52 0.45 0.35 -10.73
C THR A 52 1.00 0.24 -9.30
N HIS A 53 0.20 0.64 -8.32
CA HIS A 53 0.57 0.65 -6.91
C HIS A 53 -0.58 0.13 -6.05
N PHE A 54 -0.35 -1.00 -5.37
CA PHE A 54 -1.33 -1.68 -4.53
C PHE A 54 -0.84 -1.69 -3.08
N SER A 55 -1.55 -0.99 -2.22
CA SER A 55 -1.18 -0.83 -0.81
C SER A 55 -2.24 -1.44 0.09
N ASN A 56 -1.89 -2.41 0.92
CA ASN A 56 -2.81 -3.15 1.79
C ASN A 56 -4.03 -3.70 1.04
N CYS A 57 -3.83 -4.15 -0.18
CA CYS A 57 -4.87 -4.82 -0.95
C CYS A 57 -4.95 -6.29 -0.56
N GLY A 58 -6.13 -6.90 -0.74
CA GLY A 58 -6.37 -8.31 -0.44
C GLY A 58 -7.08 -9.03 -1.57
N GLY A 59 -7.46 -10.30 -1.33
CA GLY A 59 -8.07 -11.14 -2.36
C GLY A 59 -7.11 -11.42 -3.50
N GLN A 60 -7.55 -11.27 -4.74
CA GLN A 60 -6.74 -11.51 -5.92
C GLN A 60 -6.35 -10.21 -6.64
N ILE A 61 -5.08 -10.09 -7.04
CA ILE A 61 -4.59 -9.07 -7.97
C ILE A 61 -4.15 -9.77 -9.26
N ARG A 62 -4.74 -9.39 -10.39
CA ARG A 62 -4.42 -9.94 -11.70
C ARG A 62 -3.95 -8.85 -12.65
N LEU A 63 -2.77 -9.02 -13.23
CA LEU A 63 -2.24 -8.20 -14.32
C LEU A 63 -2.07 -9.10 -15.54
N ILE A 64 -2.90 -8.90 -16.58
CA ILE A 64 -2.94 -9.77 -17.75
C ILE A 64 -2.66 -8.95 -19.02
N ASP A 65 -1.67 -9.38 -19.80
CA ASP A 65 -1.32 -8.79 -21.09
C ASP A 65 -1.08 -7.26 -21.02
N CYS A 66 -0.54 -6.77 -19.92
CA CYS A 66 -0.28 -5.34 -19.70
C CYS A 66 1.12 -4.96 -20.22
N THR A 67 1.27 -3.70 -20.62
CA THR A 67 2.55 -3.12 -21.03
C THR A 67 2.85 -1.87 -20.23
N PHE A 68 3.93 -1.90 -19.43
CA PHE A 68 4.39 -0.78 -18.60
C PHE A 68 5.80 -0.40 -19.02
N GLU A 69 5.95 0.78 -19.62
CA GLU A 69 7.23 1.21 -20.18
C GLU A 69 7.58 2.65 -19.80
N ASN A 70 8.86 2.84 -19.48
CA ASN A 70 9.48 4.15 -19.27
C ASN A 70 8.82 5.01 -18.18
N GLN A 71 8.24 4.42 -17.16
CA GLN A 71 7.86 5.13 -15.95
C GLN A 71 9.09 5.43 -15.08
N LYS A 72 9.03 6.49 -14.26
CA LYS A 72 10.18 6.94 -13.46
C LYS A 72 10.36 6.16 -12.16
N ASP A 73 9.48 5.22 -11.84
CA ASP A 73 9.55 4.36 -10.67
C ASP A 73 9.22 2.91 -11.03
N ASP A 74 8.62 2.13 -10.13
CA ASP A 74 8.32 0.72 -10.33
C ASP A 74 7.30 0.50 -11.46
N ALA A 75 7.40 -0.62 -12.15
CA ALA A 75 6.34 -1.01 -13.09
C ALA A 75 5.09 -1.44 -12.34
N SER A 76 5.26 -2.22 -11.29
CA SER A 76 4.19 -2.54 -10.34
C SER A 76 4.76 -2.62 -8.92
N ASN A 77 4.01 -2.13 -7.95
CA ASN A 77 4.37 -2.22 -6.53
C ASN A 77 3.19 -2.76 -5.73
N ILE A 78 3.39 -3.87 -5.03
CA ILE A 78 2.37 -4.54 -4.23
C ILE A 78 2.94 -4.77 -2.84
N HIS A 79 2.39 -4.09 -1.82
CA HIS A 79 2.96 -4.14 -0.48
C HIS A 79 1.93 -3.91 0.62
N GLY A 80 2.29 -4.36 1.83
CA GLY A 80 1.64 -3.97 3.08
C GLY A 80 2.16 -2.63 3.60
N LEU A 81 1.56 -2.15 4.67
CA LEU A 81 1.98 -0.93 5.37
C LEU A 81 2.33 -1.24 6.82
N TYR A 82 3.34 -0.54 7.30
CA TYR A 82 3.72 -0.50 8.70
C TYR A 82 3.60 0.93 9.23
N MET A 83 2.94 1.08 10.39
CA MET A 83 2.91 2.36 11.10
C MET A 83 3.77 2.29 12.36
N PRO A 84 4.82 3.10 12.48
CA PRO A 84 5.60 3.16 13.70
C PRO A 84 4.78 3.66 14.89
N VAL A 85 4.94 2.98 16.01
CA VAL A 85 4.50 3.47 17.33
C VAL A 85 5.37 4.66 17.71
N ASP A 86 4.74 5.81 17.90
CA ASP A 86 5.44 7.04 18.32
C ASP A 86 5.45 7.17 19.84
N THR A 87 4.29 7.09 20.46
CA THR A 87 4.11 7.28 21.90
C THR A 87 3.13 6.25 22.47
N ILE A 88 3.42 5.74 23.65
CA ILE A 88 2.54 4.87 24.42
C ILE A 88 1.94 5.71 25.55
N PHE A 89 0.61 5.87 25.57
CA PHE A 89 -0.07 6.64 26.60
C PHE A 89 -0.42 5.82 27.83
N ASP A 90 -0.99 4.64 27.57
CA ASP A 90 -1.44 3.73 28.60
C ASP A 90 -1.45 2.29 28.05
N ARG A 91 -2.11 1.38 28.77
CA ARG A 91 -2.15 -0.04 28.41
C ARG A 91 -2.98 -0.37 27.18
N GLU A 92 -3.76 0.55 26.65
CA GLU A 92 -4.67 0.31 25.53
C GLU A 92 -4.52 1.33 24.40
N ARG A 93 -3.74 2.41 24.61
CA ARG A 93 -3.69 3.54 23.68
C ARG A 93 -2.27 3.95 23.32
N ILE A 94 -2.04 4.10 22.02
CA ILE A 94 -0.78 4.58 21.45
C ILE A 94 -1.03 5.72 20.46
N TRP A 95 0.01 6.49 20.19
CA TRP A 95 0.11 7.26 18.95
C TRP A 95 0.95 6.51 17.94
N VAL A 96 0.50 6.54 16.69
CA VAL A 96 1.22 6.05 15.53
C VAL A 96 1.49 7.22 14.59
N ARG A 97 2.58 7.10 13.83
CA ARG A 97 3.00 8.14 12.88
C ARG A 97 3.28 7.55 11.51
N TRP A 98 2.86 8.25 10.46
CA TRP A 98 3.31 7.92 9.11
C TRP A 98 4.78 8.25 8.93
N GLY A 99 5.56 7.27 8.45
CA GLY A 99 7.00 7.41 8.24
C GLY A 99 7.38 8.13 6.94
N HIS A 100 6.47 8.19 5.97
CA HIS A 100 6.74 8.74 4.64
C HIS A 100 5.61 9.67 4.17
N SER A 101 5.97 10.83 3.62
CA SER A 101 5.00 11.86 3.21
C SER A 101 4.02 11.39 2.10
N GLY A 102 4.41 10.45 1.26
CA GLY A 102 3.53 9.85 0.27
C GLY A 102 2.38 9.01 0.85
N GLN A 103 2.45 8.67 2.13
CA GLN A 103 1.43 7.92 2.86
C GLN A 103 0.49 8.83 3.66
N TYR A 104 0.79 10.13 3.73
CA TYR A 104 -0.01 11.06 4.51
C TYR A 104 -1.45 11.13 4.02
N GLY A 105 -2.39 11.03 4.96
CA GLY A 105 -3.81 11.03 4.64
C GLY A 105 -4.41 9.67 4.28
N THR A 106 -3.61 8.61 4.18
CA THR A 106 -4.13 7.25 3.98
C THR A 106 -4.85 6.76 5.23
N ASP A 107 -6.03 6.19 5.05
CA ASP A 107 -6.77 5.49 6.12
C ASP A 107 -6.31 4.04 6.19
N PHE A 108 -5.25 3.79 6.97
CA PHE A 108 -4.71 2.45 7.14
C PHE A 108 -5.46 1.68 8.23
N LEU A 109 -5.56 2.25 9.43
CA LEU A 109 -6.20 1.62 10.57
C LEU A 109 -7.67 2.03 10.68
N VAL A 110 -8.54 1.06 10.94
CA VAL A 110 -9.98 1.30 11.14
C VAL A 110 -10.49 0.49 12.32
N PRO A 111 -11.53 0.94 13.03
CA PRO A 111 -12.16 0.16 14.10
C PRO A 111 -12.60 -1.23 13.62
N GLY A 112 -12.35 -2.24 14.44
CA GLY A 112 -12.61 -3.65 14.14
C GLY A 112 -11.48 -4.37 13.40
N MET A 113 -10.48 -3.65 12.88
CA MET A 113 -9.33 -4.25 12.19
C MET A 113 -8.47 -5.03 13.17
N ALA A 114 -8.09 -6.24 12.79
CA ALA A 114 -7.02 -6.98 13.45
C ALA A 114 -5.66 -6.46 12.99
N VAL A 115 -4.75 -6.25 13.93
CA VAL A 115 -3.40 -5.79 13.67
C VAL A 115 -2.38 -6.64 14.41
N GLU A 116 -1.22 -6.75 13.83
CA GLU A 116 -0.01 -7.29 14.45
C GLU A 116 0.83 -6.16 15.05
N ILE A 117 1.42 -6.44 16.22
CA ILE A 117 2.48 -5.61 16.80
C ILE A 117 3.80 -6.29 16.49
N VAL A 118 4.66 -5.57 15.80
CA VAL A 118 5.87 -6.11 15.17
C VAL A 118 7.10 -5.44 15.79
N ASP A 119 8.10 -6.21 16.13
CA ASP A 119 9.42 -5.70 16.53
C ASP A 119 10.13 -5.10 15.30
N ASN A 120 10.56 -3.87 15.41
CA ASN A 120 11.16 -3.14 14.28
C ASN A 120 12.59 -3.57 13.94
N HIS A 121 13.24 -4.39 14.74
CA HIS A 121 14.58 -4.93 14.47
C HIS A 121 14.54 -6.31 13.83
N THR A 122 13.69 -7.19 14.36
CA THR A 122 13.54 -8.55 13.85
C THR A 122 12.50 -8.69 12.75
N LEU A 123 11.57 -7.74 12.68
CA LEU A 123 10.36 -7.78 11.85
C LEU A 123 9.44 -8.96 12.16
N GLU A 124 9.55 -9.50 13.37
CA GLU A 124 8.67 -10.56 13.86
C GLU A 124 7.46 -9.97 14.59
N ALA A 125 6.28 -10.45 14.22
CA ALA A 125 5.04 -10.17 14.95
C ALA A 125 5.06 -10.95 16.27
N TYR A 126 4.81 -10.27 17.38
CA TYR A 126 4.82 -10.88 18.70
C TYR A 126 3.50 -10.74 19.48
N ALA A 127 2.58 -9.97 18.97
CA ALA A 127 1.24 -9.84 19.54
C ALA A 127 0.23 -9.44 18.46
N ARG A 128 -1.05 -9.79 18.71
CA ARG A 128 -2.19 -9.41 17.89
C ARG A 128 -3.17 -8.60 18.73
N ARG A 129 -3.77 -7.55 18.16
CA ARG A 129 -4.78 -6.71 18.80
C ARG A 129 -5.88 -6.33 17.82
N ILE A 130 -7.05 -5.98 18.36
CA ILE A 130 -8.14 -5.43 17.58
C ILE A 130 -8.21 -3.92 17.85
N VAL A 131 -8.27 -3.15 16.79
CA VAL A 131 -8.45 -1.70 16.86
C VAL A 131 -9.87 -1.39 17.34
N ALA A 132 -10.01 -0.71 18.48
CA ALA A 132 -11.29 -0.24 19.00
C ALA A 132 -11.66 1.13 18.43
N LYS A 133 -10.69 2.04 18.35
CA LYS A 133 -10.89 3.43 17.92
C LYS A 133 -9.65 3.97 17.24
N VAL A 134 -9.86 4.83 16.23
CA VAL A 134 -8.79 5.62 15.61
C VAL A 134 -9.22 7.10 15.62
N GLU A 135 -8.33 7.98 16.09
CA GLU A 135 -8.53 9.42 16.10
C GLU A 135 -7.37 10.08 15.34
N ARG A 136 -7.64 10.61 14.17
CA ARG A 136 -6.62 11.33 13.39
C ARG A 136 -6.46 12.75 13.92
N PHE A 137 -5.24 13.13 14.32
CA PHE A 137 -4.94 14.49 14.73
C PHE A 137 -4.57 15.39 13.57
N ASN A 138 -3.80 14.85 12.64
CA ASN A 138 -3.36 15.53 11.42
C ASN A 138 -2.97 14.50 10.35
N LYS A 139 -2.33 14.94 9.28
CA LYS A 139 -1.91 14.06 8.18
C LYS A 139 -0.85 13.02 8.56
N GLU A 140 -0.12 13.22 9.65
CA GLU A 140 1.00 12.38 10.09
C GLU A 140 0.65 11.48 11.27
N TYR A 141 -0.16 11.97 12.22
CA TYR A 141 -0.38 11.32 13.50
C TYR A 141 -1.82 10.89 13.71
N SER A 142 -1.96 9.71 14.29
CA SER A 142 -3.25 9.18 14.77
C SER A 142 -3.08 8.54 16.16
N ALA A 143 -4.07 8.70 17.02
CA ALA A 143 -4.21 7.87 18.22
C ALA A 143 -4.99 6.60 17.86
N VAL A 144 -4.52 5.49 18.38
CA VAL A 144 -5.14 4.17 18.22
C VAL A 144 -5.42 3.61 19.60
N THR A 145 -6.67 3.24 19.85
CA THR A 145 -7.09 2.52 21.06
C THR A 145 -7.44 1.08 20.66
N PHE A 146 -7.04 0.12 21.47
CA PHE A 146 -7.28 -1.29 21.25
C PHE A 146 -8.35 -1.83 22.19
N THR A 147 -8.95 -2.97 21.84
CA THR A 147 -9.98 -3.65 22.67
C THR A 147 -9.40 -4.38 23.87
N GLU A 148 -8.09 -4.63 23.85
CA GLU A 148 -7.35 -5.39 24.87
C GLU A 148 -6.04 -4.66 25.21
N PRO A 149 -5.52 -4.85 26.44
CA PRO A 149 -4.25 -4.27 26.83
C PRO A 149 -3.11 -4.63 25.89
N LEU A 150 -2.26 -3.66 25.61
CA LEU A 150 -1.02 -3.82 24.86
C LEU A 150 -0.06 -4.75 25.60
N PRO A 151 0.81 -5.48 24.88
CA PRO A 151 1.84 -6.27 25.52
C PRO A 151 2.83 -5.41 26.31
N GLU A 152 3.34 -5.92 27.43
CA GLU A 152 4.23 -5.16 28.33
C GLU A 152 5.57 -4.77 27.69
N ASN A 153 5.98 -5.49 26.65
CA ASN A 153 7.22 -5.24 25.92
C ASN A 153 7.08 -4.28 24.74
N ILE A 154 5.90 -3.69 24.50
CA ILE A 154 5.75 -2.68 23.46
C ILE A 154 6.59 -1.44 23.75
N ARG A 155 7.17 -0.85 22.72
CA ARG A 155 8.03 0.33 22.82
C ARG A 155 7.79 1.29 21.66
N PRO A 156 8.10 2.58 21.81
CA PRO A 156 8.23 3.49 20.66
C PRO A 156 9.20 2.92 19.63
N GLY A 157 8.84 3.03 18.37
CA GLY A 157 9.59 2.46 17.23
C GLY A 157 9.08 1.09 16.78
N HIS A 158 8.42 0.29 17.63
CA HIS A 158 7.72 -0.90 17.16
C HIS A 158 6.66 -0.54 16.11
N LEU A 159 6.23 -1.52 15.32
CA LEU A 159 5.38 -1.28 14.17
C LEU A 159 3.99 -1.89 14.39
N ILE A 160 2.99 -1.24 13.81
CA ILE A 160 1.64 -1.78 13.68
C ILE A 160 1.42 -2.14 12.21
N ALA A 161 1.07 -3.39 11.95
CA ALA A 161 0.75 -3.93 10.64
C ALA A 161 -0.68 -4.47 10.61
N ALA A 162 -1.32 -4.51 9.43
CA ALA A 162 -2.58 -5.23 9.28
C ALA A 162 -2.35 -6.74 9.42
N ASP A 163 -3.16 -7.41 10.24
CA ASP A 163 -3.18 -8.87 10.34
C ASP A 163 -4.19 -9.43 9.33
N GLU A 164 -3.87 -9.23 8.07
CA GLU A 164 -4.63 -9.76 6.94
C GLU A 164 -3.67 -10.44 5.96
N PRO A 165 -4.06 -11.58 5.37
CA PRO A 165 -3.24 -12.18 4.32
C PRO A 165 -3.08 -11.21 3.16
N GLY A 166 -1.86 -11.13 2.64
CA GLY A 166 -1.60 -10.40 1.40
C GLY A 166 -2.42 -10.94 0.23
N PRO A 167 -2.47 -10.22 -0.89
CA PRO A 167 -3.22 -10.68 -2.06
C PRO A 167 -2.53 -11.88 -2.74
N ASP A 168 -3.34 -12.76 -3.33
CA ASP A 168 -2.87 -13.70 -4.32
C ASP A 168 -2.58 -12.94 -5.62
N VAL A 169 -1.33 -12.97 -6.10
CA VAL A 169 -0.90 -12.20 -7.27
C VAL A 169 -0.72 -13.10 -8.48
N HIS A 170 -1.39 -12.76 -9.57
CA HIS A 170 -1.24 -13.42 -10.87
C HIS A 170 -0.86 -12.41 -11.95
N ILE A 171 0.35 -12.56 -12.51
CA ILE A 171 0.87 -11.72 -13.59
C ILE A 171 1.20 -12.62 -14.80
N SER A 172 0.57 -12.36 -15.93
CA SER A 172 0.73 -13.15 -17.14
C SER A 172 0.70 -12.30 -18.41
N GLY A 173 1.55 -12.63 -19.37
CA GLY A 173 1.62 -11.92 -20.65
C GLY A 173 2.09 -10.47 -20.58
N CYS A 174 2.54 -10.01 -19.42
CA CYS A 174 2.92 -8.62 -19.22
C CYS A 174 4.34 -8.31 -19.70
N ARG A 175 4.53 -7.09 -20.21
CA ARG A 175 5.82 -6.51 -20.55
C ARG A 175 6.12 -5.32 -19.65
N MET A 176 7.26 -5.35 -18.97
CA MET A 176 7.74 -4.26 -18.12
C MET A 176 9.15 -3.90 -18.57
N SER A 177 9.36 -2.66 -19.03
CA SER A 177 10.67 -2.26 -19.59
C SER A 177 10.93 -0.77 -19.51
N GLY A 178 12.22 -0.42 -19.47
CA GLY A 178 12.68 0.96 -19.48
C GLY A 178 12.29 1.79 -18.25
N ASN A 179 11.72 1.17 -17.24
CA ASN A 179 11.41 1.82 -15.97
C ASN A 179 12.70 2.06 -15.16
N ARG A 180 12.67 3.05 -14.28
CA ARG A 180 13.86 3.48 -13.53
C ARG A 180 14.14 2.61 -12.32
N ALA A 181 13.13 2.02 -11.71
CA ALA A 181 13.26 1.20 -10.50
C ALA A 181 12.92 -0.28 -10.80
N ARG A 182 12.19 -0.95 -9.92
CA ARG A 182 11.89 -2.38 -10.04
C ARG A 182 10.84 -2.69 -11.12
N GLY A 183 10.90 -3.89 -11.70
CA GLY A 183 9.80 -4.40 -12.53
C GLY A 183 8.59 -4.77 -11.69
N LEU A 184 8.85 -5.38 -10.51
CA LEU A 184 7.85 -5.82 -9.55
C LEU A 184 8.45 -5.79 -8.14
#